data_08753b3844de778be588572af0f91110
#
_entry.id   08753b3844de778be588572af0f91110
#
_cell.length_a   1.000
_cell.length_b   1.000
_cell.length_c   1.000
_cell.angle_alpha   90.00
_cell.angle_beta   90.00
_cell.angle_gamma   90.00
#
_symmetry.space_group_name_H-M   'P 1'
#
loop_
_entity.id
_entity.type
_entity.pdbx_description
1 polymer ?
#
loop_
_entity_poly.entity_id
_entity_poly.type
_entity_poly.pdbx_seq_one_letter_code
_entity_poly.pdbx_strand_id
1 'polypeptide(L)'
;PEVPQPNELIAPLDAPFKAFADIQICFGNLAPDGIVFKVSSMEVPHFRGRAICFENSKGVHDAASEGRIKPGHVVVVRGCGPVAAGMPELHVASAALAVPELYGKVALIADTRVSGVSSGAVGVHCAPEAVVGGPIGYVKDDDEIEFDLLKGEITIHANLDARLSGAAPVRHNRGYLADFASTVTQASQI
;
A
#
# COMPACT_ATOMS: atom_id res chain seq x y z
N PRO A 1 17.09 27.44 18.27
CA PRO A 1 17.66 27.15 16.97
C PRO A 1 17.05 28.13 15.96
N GLU A 2 17.91 28.79 15.18
CA GLU A 2 17.43 29.68 14.10
C GLU A 2 16.74 28.85 13.02
N VAL A 3 15.60 29.33 12.57
CA VAL A 3 14.90 28.71 11.43
C VAL A 3 15.74 29.00 10.17
N PRO A 4 16.09 27.98 9.37
CA PRO A 4 16.82 28.18 8.13
C PRO A 4 16.09 29.18 7.22
N GLN A 5 16.85 30.13 6.67
CA GLN A 5 16.27 31.08 5.71
C GLN A 5 16.00 30.36 4.38
N PRO A 6 14.90 30.70 3.70
CA PRO A 6 14.62 30.17 2.35
C PRO A 6 15.76 30.45 1.37
N ASN A 7 16.05 29.48 0.49
CA ASN A 7 17.04 29.62 -0.57
C ASN A 7 16.64 28.70 -1.76
N GLU A 8 17.49 28.56 -2.77
CA GLU A 8 17.22 27.71 -3.94
C GLU A 8 16.93 26.23 -3.62
N LEU A 9 17.39 25.72 -2.46
CA LEU A 9 17.16 24.35 -2.00
C LEU A 9 16.03 24.22 -0.99
N ILE A 10 15.69 25.32 -0.30
CA ILE A 10 14.67 25.37 0.75
C ILE A 10 13.63 26.41 0.36
N ALA A 11 12.48 25.93 -0.10
CA ALA A 11 11.36 26.80 -0.46
C ALA A 11 10.77 27.50 0.79
N PRO A 12 10.26 28.73 0.67
CA PRO A 12 9.51 29.40 1.72
C PRO A 12 8.16 28.69 1.93
N LEU A 13 7.60 28.80 3.13
CA LEU A 13 6.33 28.13 3.49
C LEU A 13 5.13 28.59 2.67
N ASP A 14 5.14 29.84 2.23
CA ASP A 14 4.09 30.46 1.40
C ASP A 14 4.24 30.19 -0.09
N ALA A 15 5.39 29.63 -0.51
CA ALA A 15 5.66 29.26 -1.91
C ALA A 15 6.44 27.92 -1.98
N PRO A 16 5.85 26.81 -1.55
CA PRO A 16 6.52 25.50 -1.57
C PRO A 16 6.71 25.00 -3.01
N PHE A 17 7.72 24.14 -3.23
CA PHE A 17 7.94 23.48 -4.53
C PHE A 17 6.75 22.62 -4.98
N LYS A 18 5.94 22.11 -4.01
CA LYS A 18 4.72 21.35 -4.24
C LYS A 18 3.63 21.83 -3.29
N ALA A 19 2.40 21.81 -3.76
CA ALA A 19 1.23 22.22 -2.96
C ALA A 19 0.86 21.22 -1.85
N PHE A 20 1.42 19.99 -1.85
CA PHE A 20 1.13 18.94 -0.90
C PHE A 20 2.41 18.15 -0.54
N ALA A 21 2.39 17.48 0.60
CA ALA A 21 3.49 16.65 1.08
C ALA A 21 3.74 15.42 0.18
N ASP A 22 4.93 14.84 0.25
CA ASP A 22 5.30 13.62 -0.49
C ASP A 22 4.65 12.35 0.08
N ILE A 23 3.97 12.45 1.21
CA ILE A 23 3.25 11.37 1.89
C ILE A 23 1.83 11.85 2.13
N GLN A 24 0.85 11.02 1.72
CA GLN A 24 -0.57 11.24 1.96
C GLN A 24 -1.16 10.04 2.68
N ILE A 25 -1.97 10.29 3.71
CA ILE A 25 -2.74 9.24 4.38
C ILE A 25 -4.15 9.25 3.81
N CYS A 26 -4.63 8.08 3.39
CA CYS A 26 -5.99 7.88 2.92
C CYS A 26 -6.76 6.94 3.85
N PHE A 27 -8.06 7.16 3.96
CA PHE A 27 -8.98 6.36 4.75
C PHE A 27 -10.15 5.88 3.88
N GLY A 28 -10.79 4.79 4.29
CA GLY A 28 -11.99 4.29 3.61
C GLY A 28 -12.29 2.83 3.94
N ASN A 29 -13.22 2.23 3.21
CA ASN A 29 -13.67 0.88 3.51
C ASN A 29 -12.62 -0.20 3.29
N LEU A 30 -11.55 0.08 2.50
CA LEU A 30 -10.40 -0.81 2.35
C LEU A 30 -9.38 -0.64 3.48
N ALA A 31 -9.22 0.55 4.01
CA ALA A 31 -8.26 0.91 5.05
C ALA A 31 -8.90 1.82 6.09
N PRO A 32 -9.77 1.30 6.97
CA PRO A 32 -10.48 2.11 7.96
C PRO A 32 -9.54 2.80 8.95
N ASP A 33 -8.40 2.20 9.29
CA ASP A 33 -7.38 2.78 10.17
C ASP A 33 -6.27 3.50 9.39
N GLY A 34 -6.41 3.61 8.06
CA GLY A 34 -5.55 4.35 7.17
C GLY A 34 -4.58 3.50 6.33
N ILE A 35 -4.12 4.13 5.27
CA ILE A 35 -3.06 3.65 4.37
C ILE A 35 -2.19 4.83 3.97
N VAL A 36 -0.88 4.63 3.90
CA VAL A 36 0.09 5.66 3.57
C VAL A 36 0.47 5.57 2.10
N PHE A 37 0.19 6.61 1.33
CA PHE A 37 0.64 6.74 -0.06
C PHE A 37 1.89 7.59 -0.17
N LYS A 38 2.83 7.12 -0.99
CA LYS A 38 3.98 7.89 -1.43
C LYS A 38 3.60 8.64 -2.72
N VAL A 39 3.53 9.96 -2.66
CA VAL A 39 3.00 10.81 -3.72
C VAL A 39 4.10 11.36 -4.64
N SER A 40 5.37 11.31 -4.20
CA SER A 40 6.50 11.96 -4.87
C SER A 40 6.72 11.54 -6.33
N SER A 41 6.23 10.38 -6.72
CA SER A 41 6.39 9.80 -8.07
C SER A 41 5.07 9.57 -8.80
N MET A 42 3.97 10.13 -8.31
CA MET A 42 2.67 10.03 -8.97
C MET A 42 2.41 11.26 -9.85
N GLU A 43 2.12 11.03 -11.11
CA GLU A 43 1.69 12.06 -12.05
C GLU A 43 0.21 12.44 -11.85
N VAL A 44 -0.59 11.49 -11.37
CA VAL A 44 -2.04 11.65 -11.18
C VAL A 44 -2.42 11.29 -9.75
N PRO A 45 -3.08 12.18 -8.99
CA PRO A 45 -3.46 11.94 -7.60
C PRO A 45 -4.63 10.96 -7.43
N HIS A 46 -5.20 10.47 -8.52
CA HIS A 46 -6.35 9.56 -8.52
C HIS A 46 -6.04 8.32 -9.38
N PHE A 47 -6.42 7.16 -8.89
CA PHE A 47 -6.29 5.89 -9.60
C PHE A 47 -7.50 5.00 -9.33
N ARG A 48 -7.98 4.33 -10.38
CA ARG A 48 -9.04 3.33 -10.30
C ARG A 48 -8.66 2.13 -11.16
N GLY A 49 -8.76 0.94 -10.60
CA GLY A 49 -8.31 -0.26 -11.29
C GLY A 49 -8.84 -1.56 -10.70
N ARG A 50 -8.51 -2.67 -11.37
CA ARG A 50 -8.87 -4.01 -10.96
C ARG A 50 -7.77 -4.63 -10.11
N ALA A 51 -8.14 -5.24 -8.99
CA ALA A 51 -7.22 -5.91 -8.11
C ALA A 51 -6.63 -7.17 -8.75
N ILE A 52 -5.34 -7.39 -8.48
CA ILE A 52 -4.66 -8.67 -8.66
C ILE A 52 -3.87 -8.95 -7.39
N CYS A 53 -4.17 -10.07 -6.70
CA CYS A 53 -3.78 -10.31 -5.32
C CYS A 53 -2.59 -11.25 -5.21
N PHE A 54 -1.67 -10.93 -4.29
CA PHE A 54 -0.48 -11.71 -3.99
C PHE A 54 -0.24 -11.75 -2.48
N GLU A 55 0.53 -12.75 -2.03
CA GLU A 55 0.91 -12.93 -0.62
C GLU A 55 2.39 -12.57 -0.34
N ASN A 56 3.15 -12.19 -1.36
CA ASN A 56 4.58 -11.82 -1.24
C ASN A 56 5.11 -11.15 -2.50
N SER A 57 6.31 -10.54 -2.38
CA SER A 57 7.02 -9.87 -3.50
C SER A 57 7.36 -10.81 -4.65
N LYS A 58 7.67 -12.09 -4.36
CA LYS A 58 8.03 -13.05 -5.41
C LYS A 58 6.86 -13.30 -6.35
N GLY A 59 5.64 -13.47 -5.82
CA GLY A 59 4.43 -13.63 -6.63
C GLY A 59 4.19 -12.45 -7.57
N VAL A 60 4.44 -11.22 -7.11
CA VAL A 60 4.35 -10.01 -7.95
C VAL A 60 5.41 -10.04 -9.06
N HIS A 61 6.66 -10.33 -8.71
CA HIS A 61 7.76 -10.41 -9.67
C HIS A 61 7.50 -11.44 -10.77
N ASP A 62 7.09 -12.65 -10.40
CA ASP A 62 6.78 -13.72 -11.34
C ASP A 62 5.62 -13.33 -12.26
N ALA A 63 4.54 -12.77 -11.69
CA ALA A 63 3.38 -12.29 -12.45
C ALA A 63 3.69 -11.15 -13.42
N ALA A 64 4.58 -10.23 -13.02
CA ALA A 64 5.05 -9.16 -13.91
C ALA A 64 5.88 -9.73 -15.07
N SER A 65 6.80 -10.64 -14.78
CA SER A 65 7.67 -11.31 -15.76
C SER A 65 6.87 -12.16 -16.77
N GLU A 66 5.79 -12.79 -16.31
CA GLU A 66 4.86 -13.57 -17.14
C GLU A 66 3.84 -12.70 -17.89
N GLY A 67 3.87 -11.39 -17.69
CA GLY A 67 2.94 -10.45 -18.29
C GLY A 67 1.49 -10.62 -17.81
N ARG A 68 1.24 -11.18 -16.62
CA ARG A 68 -0.10 -11.29 -16.01
C ARG A 68 -0.57 -9.96 -15.43
N ILE A 69 0.37 -9.12 -14.94
CA ILE A 69 0.05 -7.76 -14.51
C ILE A 69 -0.07 -6.87 -15.74
N LYS A 70 -1.15 -6.13 -15.85
CA LYS A 70 -1.49 -5.27 -16.99
C LYS A 70 -1.69 -3.82 -16.53
N PRO A 71 -1.53 -2.83 -17.42
CA PRO A 71 -2.02 -1.47 -17.15
C PRO A 71 -3.46 -1.47 -16.64
N GLY A 72 -3.73 -0.65 -15.62
CA GLY A 72 -5.02 -0.58 -14.95
C GLY A 72 -5.20 -1.55 -13.78
N HIS A 73 -4.21 -2.42 -13.49
CA HIS A 73 -4.29 -3.24 -12.29
C HIS A 73 -3.90 -2.47 -11.03
N VAL A 74 -4.58 -2.80 -9.92
CA VAL A 74 -4.14 -2.54 -8.55
C VAL A 74 -3.54 -3.83 -8.02
N VAL A 75 -2.22 -3.87 -7.88
CA VAL A 75 -1.47 -5.00 -7.32
C VAL A 75 -1.64 -4.96 -5.81
N VAL A 76 -2.27 -5.97 -5.22
CA VAL A 76 -2.53 -6.06 -3.78
C VAL A 76 -1.61 -7.12 -3.17
N VAL A 77 -0.71 -6.71 -2.27
CA VAL A 77 0.13 -7.63 -1.49
C VAL A 77 -0.35 -7.62 -0.05
N ARG A 78 -0.80 -8.77 0.44
CA ARG A 78 -1.45 -8.89 1.74
C ARG A 78 -0.90 -10.01 2.59
N GLY A 79 -1.14 -9.95 3.89
CA GLY A 79 -0.64 -10.93 4.86
C GLY A 79 0.87 -10.80 5.06
N CYS A 80 1.38 -9.59 4.92
CA CYS A 80 2.78 -9.22 5.13
C CYS A 80 2.95 -8.12 6.19
N GLY A 81 1.87 -7.77 6.90
CA GLY A 81 1.87 -6.72 7.92
C GLY A 81 2.70 -7.04 9.16
N PRO A 82 2.63 -6.18 10.19
CA PRO A 82 3.42 -6.32 11.42
C PRO A 82 3.22 -7.68 12.11
N VAL A 83 1.98 -8.07 12.37
CA VAL A 83 1.64 -9.33 13.04
C VAL A 83 1.87 -10.53 12.12
N ALA A 84 1.54 -10.38 10.83
CA ALA A 84 1.64 -11.47 9.87
C ALA A 84 3.07 -11.95 9.63
N ALA A 85 4.01 -10.99 9.42
CA ALA A 85 5.34 -11.30 8.90
C ALA A 85 6.44 -10.31 9.33
N GLY A 86 6.16 -9.38 10.27
CA GLY A 86 7.12 -8.38 10.72
C GLY A 86 7.42 -7.30 9.68
N MET A 87 6.50 -7.01 8.78
CA MET A 87 6.59 -5.98 7.75
C MET A 87 7.81 -6.13 6.82
N PRO A 88 7.98 -7.26 6.09
CA PRO A 88 9.04 -7.36 5.10
C PRO A 88 8.91 -6.27 4.03
N GLU A 89 10.03 -5.78 3.56
CA GLU A 89 10.10 -4.74 2.55
C GLU A 89 9.74 -5.30 1.16
N LEU A 90 8.96 -4.54 0.36
CA LEU A 90 8.46 -4.96 -0.97
C LEU A 90 9.30 -4.42 -2.14
N HIS A 91 10.59 -4.17 -1.98
CA HIS A 91 11.42 -3.60 -3.05
C HIS A 91 11.37 -4.43 -4.34
N VAL A 92 11.44 -5.76 -4.24
CA VAL A 92 11.36 -6.66 -5.40
C VAL A 92 10.03 -6.49 -6.15
N ALA A 93 8.91 -6.35 -5.43
CA ALA A 93 7.61 -6.11 -6.06
C ALA A 93 7.57 -4.73 -6.74
N SER A 94 7.97 -3.66 -6.04
CA SER A 94 7.96 -2.31 -6.60
C SER A 94 8.91 -2.16 -7.80
N ALA A 95 10.09 -2.80 -7.76
CA ALA A 95 11.02 -2.81 -8.89
C ALA A 95 10.47 -3.56 -10.11
N ALA A 96 9.75 -4.67 -9.90
CA ALA A 96 9.11 -5.42 -10.99
C ALA A 96 8.00 -4.61 -11.70
N LEU A 97 7.39 -3.65 -11.00
CA LEU A 97 6.37 -2.75 -11.56
C LEU A 97 6.96 -1.46 -12.18
N ALA A 98 8.25 -1.21 -11.99
CA ALA A 98 8.93 -0.02 -12.50
C ALA A 98 9.43 -0.16 -13.96
N VAL A 99 8.88 -1.12 -14.71
CA VAL A 99 9.18 -1.29 -16.14
C VAL A 99 8.32 -0.35 -17.00
N PRO A 100 8.77 0.09 -18.20
CA PRO A 100 8.07 1.10 -19.01
C PRO A 100 6.63 0.75 -19.36
N GLU A 101 6.31 -0.55 -19.46
CA GLU A 101 4.98 -1.06 -19.78
C GLU A 101 3.97 -0.83 -18.65
N LEU A 102 4.44 -0.83 -17.38
CA LEU A 102 3.62 -0.80 -16.16
C LEU A 102 3.78 0.50 -15.37
N TYR A 103 4.93 1.16 -15.47
CA TYR A 103 5.24 2.37 -14.70
C TYR A 103 4.18 3.45 -14.90
N GLY A 104 3.62 3.97 -13.80
CA GLY A 104 2.54 4.96 -13.80
C GLY A 104 1.16 4.45 -14.27
N LYS A 105 1.06 3.18 -14.69
CA LYS A 105 -0.18 2.57 -15.21
C LYS A 105 -0.76 1.50 -14.29
N VAL A 106 -0.07 1.19 -13.21
CA VAL A 106 -0.51 0.26 -12.15
C VAL A 106 -0.33 0.91 -10.79
N ALA A 107 -1.10 0.47 -9.80
CA ALA A 107 -0.90 0.82 -8.41
C ALA A 107 -0.45 -0.41 -7.60
N LEU A 108 0.30 -0.19 -6.52
CA LEU A 108 0.67 -1.21 -5.53
C LEU A 108 0.06 -0.83 -4.19
N ILE A 109 -0.69 -1.73 -3.59
CA ILE A 109 -1.30 -1.57 -2.26
C ILE A 109 -0.86 -2.75 -1.37
N ALA A 110 -0.45 -2.48 -0.14
CA ALA A 110 0.00 -3.53 0.77
C ALA A 110 -0.22 -3.19 2.25
N ASP A 111 -0.32 -4.25 3.08
CA ASP A 111 -0.31 -4.15 4.53
C ASP A 111 1.10 -4.15 5.15
N THR A 112 2.12 -4.10 4.32
CA THR A 112 3.52 -3.98 4.72
C THR A 112 4.13 -2.67 4.23
N ARG A 113 5.46 -2.58 4.16
CA ARG A 113 6.23 -1.37 3.84
C ARG A 113 6.99 -1.46 2.52
N VAL A 114 7.41 -0.31 2.02
CA VAL A 114 8.33 -0.19 0.87
C VAL A 114 9.52 0.71 1.21
N SER A 115 10.56 0.62 0.40
CA SER A 115 11.71 1.52 0.46
C SER A 115 11.36 2.94 0.00
N GLY A 116 12.11 3.92 0.48
CA GLY A 116 12.06 5.30 0.00
C GLY A 116 12.35 5.48 -1.50
N VAL A 117 13.04 4.52 -2.12
CA VAL A 117 13.33 4.52 -3.57
C VAL A 117 12.21 3.92 -4.42
N SER A 118 11.15 3.38 -3.81
CA SER A 118 9.99 2.89 -4.56
C SER A 118 9.31 4.03 -5.32
N SER A 119 8.84 3.74 -6.52
CA SER A 119 8.23 4.72 -7.43
C SER A 119 6.87 4.26 -7.92
N GLY A 120 6.07 5.20 -8.47
CA GLY A 120 4.71 4.95 -8.92
C GLY A 120 3.65 5.15 -7.82
N ALA A 121 2.44 4.69 -8.09
CA ALA A 121 1.32 4.74 -7.16
C ALA A 121 1.46 3.64 -6.11
N VAL A 122 2.04 3.95 -4.96
CA VAL A 122 2.35 2.98 -3.91
C VAL A 122 1.68 3.36 -2.60
N GLY A 123 0.70 2.56 -2.16
CA GLY A 123 0.03 2.63 -0.87
C GLY A 123 0.48 1.48 0.03
N VAL A 124 0.96 1.79 1.23
CA VAL A 124 1.53 0.83 2.18
C VAL A 124 1.02 1.06 3.60
N HIS A 125 1.38 0.18 4.51
CA HIS A 125 0.88 0.25 5.89
C HIS A 125 -0.65 0.24 5.96
N CYS A 126 -1.30 -0.48 5.02
CA CYS A 126 -2.77 -0.60 5.03
C CYS A 126 -3.23 -1.24 6.35
N ALA A 127 -4.03 -0.51 7.08
CA ALA A 127 -4.47 -0.90 8.42
C ALA A 127 -6.01 -0.90 8.55
N PRO A 128 -6.56 -1.90 9.27
CA PRO A 128 -5.89 -3.05 9.87
C PRO A 128 -5.30 -4.01 8.82
N GLU A 129 -4.19 -4.69 9.16
CA GLU A 129 -3.59 -5.69 8.27
C GLU A 129 -4.47 -6.94 8.08
N ALA A 130 -4.19 -7.74 7.05
CA ALA A 130 -5.02 -8.88 6.67
C ALA A 130 -5.22 -9.92 7.78
N VAL A 131 -4.16 -10.26 8.53
CA VAL A 131 -4.22 -11.37 9.52
C VAL A 131 -5.00 -11.04 10.79
N VAL A 132 -5.23 -9.76 11.07
CA VAL A 132 -6.09 -9.33 12.19
C VAL A 132 -7.52 -9.03 11.75
N GLY A 133 -7.89 -9.42 10.53
CA GLY A 133 -9.23 -9.23 9.98
C GLY A 133 -9.43 -7.93 9.20
N GLY A 134 -8.35 -7.24 8.84
CA GLY A 134 -8.43 -6.03 8.03
C GLY A 134 -9.04 -6.29 6.64
N PRO A 135 -9.76 -5.30 6.07
CA PRO A 135 -10.46 -5.44 4.80
C PRO A 135 -9.57 -5.88 3.64
N ILE A 136 -8.29 -5.49 3.64
CA ILE A 136 -7.32 -5.90 2.62
C ILE A 136 -7.20 -7.43 2.50
N GLY A 137 -7.42 -8.18 3.60
CA GLY A 137 -7.40 -9.64 3.62
C GLY A 137 -8.51 -10.30 2.79
N TYR A 138 -9.57 -9.57 2.50
CA TYR A 138 -10.77 -10.06 1.81
C TYR A 138 -10.89 -9.57 0.37
N VAL A 139 -9.93 -8.79 -0.11
CA VAL A 139 -9.83 -8.40 -1.52
C VAL A 139 -9.68 -9.65 -2.38
N LYS A 140 -10.35 -9.69 -3.52
CA LYS A 140 -10.24 -10.75 -4.52
C LYS A 140 -9.75 -10.17 -5.84
N ASP A 141 -9.19 -11.03 -6.68
CA ASP A 141 -8.89 -10.65 -8.06
C ASP A 141 -10.15 -10.09 -8.74
N ASP A 142 -9.96 -9.10 -9.59
CA ASP A 142 -10.99 -8.33 -10.29
C ASP A 142 -11.88 -7.43 -9.43
N ASP A 143 -11.69 -7.35 -8.12
CA ASP A 143 -12.33 -6.31 -7.33
C ASP A 143 -11.87 -4.93 -7.81
N GLU A 144 -12.79 -3.99 -7.88
CA GLU A 144 -12.48 -2.62 -8.27
C GLU A 144 -12.04 -1.82 -7.05
N ILE A 145 -10.84 -1.23 -7.12
CA ILE A 145 -10.27 -0.37 -6.08
C ILE A 145 -10.00 1.01 -6.67
N GLU A 146 -10.37 2.04 -5.92
CA GLU A 146 -10.19 3.44 -6.27
C GLU A 146 -9.59 4.20 -5.09
N PHE A 147 -8.65 5.10 -5.36
CA PHE A 147 -8.17 6.07 -4.37
C PHE A 147 -8.02 7.47 -4.99
N ASP A 148 -8.26 8.47 -4.14
CA ASP A 148 -8.11 9.89 -4.45
C ASP A 148 -7.24 10.54 -3.36
N LEU A 149 -6.01 10.85 -3.70
CA LEU A 149 -5.03 11.37 -2.75
C LEU A 149 -5.35 12.82 -2.32
N LEU A 150 -6.04 13.59 -3.16
CA LEU A 150 -6.45 14.95 -2.81
C LEU A 150 -7.57 14.97 -1.79
N LYS A 151 -8.45 13.95 -1.83
CA LYS A 151 -9.50 13.77 -0.85
C LYS A 151 -9.06 12.98 0.38
N GLY A 152 -7.93 12.25 0.28
CA GLY A 152 -7.50 11.32 1.32
C GLY A 152 -8.40 10.07 1.43
N GLU A 153 -8.93 9.60 0.30
CA GLU A 153 -9.91 8.52 0.27
C GLU A 153 -9.38 7.28 -0.47
N ILE A 154 -9.75 6.09 0.03
CA ILE A 154 -9.56 4.81 -0.65
C ILE A 154 -10.81 3.95 -0.51
N THR A 155 -11.27 3.39 -1.63
CA THR A 155 -12.52 2.60 -1.68
C THR A 155 -12.31 1.32 -2.48
N ILE A 156 -12.81 0.21 -1.93
CA ILE A 156 -13.06 -1.01 -2.71
C ILE A 156 -14.56 -1.09 -3.02
N HIS A 157 -14.89 -1.21 -4.30
CA HIS A 157 -16.26 -1.31 -4.81
C HIS A 157 -16.73 -2.78 -4.81
N ALA A 158 -16.73 -3.40 -3.61
CA ALA A 158 -17.17 -4.75 -3.38
C ALA A 158 -18.00 -4.83 -2.09
N ASN A 159 -18.88 -5.84 -2.00
CA ASN A 159 -19.61 -6.09 -0.76
C ASN A 159 -18.70 -6.75 0.28
N LEU A 160 -17.94 -5.92 1.02
CA LEU A 160 -17.03 -6.38 2.07
C LEU A 160 -17.78 -6.96 3.27
N ASP A 161 -18.94 -6.43 3.65
CA ASP A 161 -19.69 -6.90 4.83
C ASP A 161 -20.02 -8.40 4.74
N ALA A 162 -20.38 -8.86 3.54
CA ALA A 162 -20.61 -10.28 3.29
C ALA A 162 -19.34 -11.13 3.37
N ARG A 163 -18.17 -10.54 3.17
CA ARG A 163 -16.85 -11.23 3.20
C ARG A 163 -16.23 -11.20 4.59
N LEU A 164 -16.37 -10.09 5.32
CA LEU A 164 -15.83 -9.89 6.67
C LEU A 164 -16.45 -10.84 7.71
N SER A 165 -17.62 -11.41 7.42
CA SER A 165 -18.23 -12.47 8.26
C SER A 165 -17.51 -13.82 8.14
N GLY A 166 -16.57 -13.98 7.19
CA GLY A 166 -15.73 -15.16 7.03
C GLY A 166 -14.50 -15.14 7.93
N ALA A 167 -13.83 -16.29 8.05
CA ALA A 167 -12.55 -16.36 8.77
C ALA A 167 -11.47 -15.57 8.04
N ALA A 168 -10.75 -14.71 8.76
CA ALA A 168 -9.58 -14.02 8.23
C ALA A 168 -8.49 -15.04 7.83
N PRO A 169 -7.67 -14.74 6.79
CA PRO A 169 -6.53 -15.57 6.45
C PRO A 169 -5.55 -15.62 7.64
N VAL A 170 -5.44 -16.75 8.30
CA VAL A 170 -4.55 -16.93 9.46
C VAL A 170 -3.20 -17.45 8.99
N ARG A 171 -2.12 -16.73 9.26
CA ARG A 171 -0.76 -17.28 9.23
C ARG A 171 -0.41 -17.83 10.60
N HIS A 172 -0.11 -19.12 10.66
CA HIS A 172 0.43 -19.74 11.87
C HIS A 172 1.93 -19.54 11.90
N ASN A 173 2.40 -18.50 12.61
CA ASN A 173 3.81 -18.31 12.92
C ASN A 173 4.22 -19.28 14.04
N ARG A 174 5.47 -19.78 13.99
CA ARG A 174 6.08 -20.61 15.02
C ARG A 174 7.42 -20.02 15.44
N GLY A 175 7.85 -20.32 16.66
CA GLY A 175 9.12 -19.84 17.20
C GLY A 175 9.14 -18.32 17.34
N TYR A 176 10.30 -17.70 17.09
CA TYR A 176 10.52 -16.27 17.29
C TYR A 176 9.46 -15.37 16.63
N LEU A 177 8.99 -15.71 15.43
CA LEU A 177 7.95 -14.92 14.76
C LEU A 177 6.60 -14.98 15.48
N ALA A 178 6.28 -16.08 16.14
CA ALA A 178 5.07 -16.16 16.96
C ALA A 178 5.18 -15.29 18.23
N ASP A 179 6.35 -15.30 18.88
CA ASP A 179 6.62 -14.43 20.03
C ASP A 179 6.56 -12.96 19.63
N PHE A 180 7.19 -12.58 18.52
CA PHE A 180 7.12 -11.22 17.98
C PHE A 180 5.68 -10.81 17.67
N ALA A 181 4.92 -11.64 16.95
CA ALA A 181 3.54 -11.37 16.58
C ALA A 181 2.62 -11.15 17.80
N SER A 182 2.95 -11.76 18.96
CA SER A 182 2.17 -11.59 20.19
C SER A 182 2.38 -10.24 20.89
N THR A 183 3.43 -9.50 20.51
CA THR A 183 3.84 -8.24 21.17
C THR A 183 3.75 -7.01 20.26
N VAL A 184 3.69 -7.21 18.95
CA VAL A 184 3.63 -6.12 17.97
C VAL A 184 2.19 -5.62 17.78
N THR A 185 2.06 -4.31 17.55
CA THR A 185 0.79 -3.64 17.26
C THR A 185 0.62 -3.37 15.76
N GLN A 186 -0.56 -2.89 15.36
CA GLN A 186 -0.83 -2.47 13.99
C GLN A 186 -0.04 -1.21 13.61
N ALA A 187 0.21 -1.03 12.31
CA ALA A 187 0.94 0.13 11.79
C ALA A 187 0.26 1.49 12.09
N SER A 188 -1.04 1.48 12.38
CA SER A 188 -1.83 2.66 12.80
C SER A 188 -1.76 2.94 14.31
N GLN A 189 -1.15 2.06 15.10
CA GLN A 189 -1.12 2.13 16.57
C GLN A 189 0.28 2.43 17.09
N ILE A 190 0.87 3.53 16.64
CA ILE A 190 2.19 3.99 17.08
C ILE A 190 2.03 5.05 18.19
#